data_df0e0e89f731f7342c10f51e92f2e1b3
#
_entry.id   df0e0e89f731f7342c10f51e92f2e1b3
#
_cell.length_a   1.000
_cell.length_b   1.000
_cell.length_c   1.000
_cell.angle_alpha   90.00
_cell.angle_beta   90.00
_cell.angle_gamma   90.00
#
_symmetry.space_group_name_H-M   'P 1'
#
loop_
_entity.id
_entity.type
_entity.pdbx_description
1 polymer ?
#
loop_
_entity_poly.entity_id
_entity_poly.type
_entity_poly.pdbx_seq_one_letter_code
_entity_poly.pdbx_strand_id
1 'polypeptide(L)'
;MAEPKFHKADAKDLLDDRGYRGTLIRGQNPALLMEKGVRDRIIDSYYWKEQCFGLNAATLCDRAAELKFIGGTSGIMGKPTPFLCLAFKLLQLIPPKEVILEYLNFSGDEGYESDEDRPKEEPRNADDEPAARNGDGSRILDPNAEGKLGEFKYLRCLAAFYIRLAWEPVEIYTTLEPLLTDFRKIKRRTKNGFQLTYVDQFIDDLLTKDRICATSLWKLPSRANLEDLDMLEPRESPLQEEADRSDDDDGDIELLEREEMEMDRDSDAGAGSSEQGD
;
A
#
# COMPACT_ATOMS: atom_id res chain seq x y z
N MET A 1 32.05 8.69 -20.96
CA MET A 1 30.61 8.53 -20.67
C MET A 1 30.30 7.08 -20.94
N ALA A 2 29.91 6.31 -19.90
CA ALA A 2 29.50 4.92 -20.07
C ALA A 2 28.09 4.93 -20.69
N GLU A 3 27.88 4.21 -21.78
CA GLU A 3 26.57 4.04 -22.38
C GLU A 3 25.62 3.34 -21.37
N PRO A 4 24.36 3.79 -21.26
CA PRO A 4 23.40 3.11 -20.39
C PRO A 4 23.22 1.66 -20.87
N LYS A 5 23.59 0.71 -20.02
CA LYS A 5 23.35 -0.71 -20.27
C LYS A 5 21.85 -0.98 -20.18
N PHE A 6 21.18 -1.03 -21.31
CA PHE A 6 19.81 -1.54 -21.37
C PHE A 6 19.83 -3.03 -21.06
N HIS A 7 19.25 -3.41 -19.92
CA HIS A 7 19.04 -4.80 -19.59
C HIS A 7 17.94 -5.39 -20.49
N LYS A 8 18.36 -6.09 -21.54
CA LYS A 8 17.42 -6.90 -22.32
C LYS A 8 17.17 -8.21 -21.57
N ALA A 9 15.90 -8.51 -21.31
CA ALA A 9 15.54 -9.83 -20.80
C ALA A 9 15.83 -10.88 -21.88
N ASP A 10 16.79 -11.77 -21.62
CA ASP A 10 17.04 -12.93 -22.48
C ASP A 10 16.09 -14.06 -22.07
N ALA A 11 15.30 -14.56 -23.02
CA ALA A 11 14.38 -15.67 -22.79
C ALA A 11 15.10 -16.98 -22.40
N LYS A 12 16.36 -17.16 -22.81
CA LYS A 12 17.17 -18.33 -22.41
C LYS A 12 17.64 -18.24 -20.97
N ASP A 13 18.08 -17.07 -20.53
CA ASP A 13 18.52 -16.84 -19.15
C ASP A 13 17.37 -17.03 -18.15
N LEU A 14 16.15 -16.82 -18.61
CA LEU A 14 14.92 -17.02 -17.83
C LEU A 14 14.60 -18.48 -17.53
N LEU A 15 14.96 -19.36 -18.43
CA LEU A 15 14.64 -20.81 -18.40
C LEU A 15 15.80 -21.65 -17.86
N ASP A 16 17.01 -21.11 -17.86
CA ASP A 16 18.20 -21.85 -17.43
C ASP A 16 18.60 -21.45 -16.00
N ASP A 17 18.35 -22.33 -15.05
CA ASP A 17 18.77 -22.19 -13.66
C ASP A 17 20.31 -22.21 -13.50
N ARG A 18 21.04 -22.59 -14.56
CA ARG A 18 22.48 -22.71 -14.60
C ARG A 18 23.08 -21.57 -15.43
N GLY A 19 23.73 -20.63 -14.75
CA GLY A 19 24.51 -19.60 -15.44
C GLY A 19 23.93 -18.21 -15.45
N TYR A 20 22.91 -17.93 -14.62
CA TYR A 20 22.44 -16.57 -14.43
C TYR A 20 23.58 -15.66 -13.93
N ARG A 21 23.86 -14.59 -14.68
CA ARG A 21 24.95 -13.64 -14.39
C ARG A 21 24.43 -12.24 -14.00
N GLY A 22 23.12 -12.10 -13.83
CA GLY A 22 22.49 -10.84 -13.42
C GLY A 22 22.54 -10.61 -11.92
N THR A 23 21.87 -9.57 -11.48
CA THR A 23 21.71 -9.22 -10.06
C THR A 23 20.92 -10.30 -9.34
N LEU A 24 21.47 -10.81 -8.26
CA LEU A 24 20.81 -11.81 -7.42
C LEU A 24 19.93 -11.14 -6.37
N ILE A 25 18.76 -11.72 -6.10
CA ILE A 25 17.90 -11.37 -4.96
C ILE A 25 18.00 -12.53 -3.96
N ARG A 26 18.47 -12.24 -2.75
CA ARG A 26 18.73 -13.26 -1.70
C ARG A 26 19.57 -14.44 -2.20
N GLY A 27 20.61 -14.14 -3.00
CA GLY A 27 21.53 -15.14 -3.49
C GLY A 27 20.99 -16.05 -4.61
N GLN A 28 19.81 -15.78 -5.15
CA GLN A 28 19.21 -16.57 -6.22
C GLN A 28 18.75 -15.72 -7.40
N ASN A 29 18.53 -16.35 -8.54
CA ASN A 29 17.95 -15.71 -9.71
C ASN A 29 16.53 -15.21 -9.36
N PRO A 30 16.23 -13.91 -9.56
CA PRO A 30 14.92 -13.31 -9.25
C PRO A 30 13.72 -14.01 -9.87
N ALA A 31 13.88 -14.58 -11.06
CA ALA A 31 12.84 -15.36 -11.70
C ALA A 31 12.42 -16.60 -10.86
N LEU A 32 13.32 -17.13 -10.02
CA LEU A 32 13.04 -18.30 -9.17
C LEU A 32 12.20 -17.95 -7.92
N LEU A 33 12.02 -16.67 -7.62
CA LEU A 33 11.11 -16.23 -6.56
C LEU A 33 9.64 -16.60 -6.85
N MET A 34 9.32 -16.85 -8.12
CA MET A 34 8.03 -17.44 -8.51
C MET A 34 8.19 -18.93 -8.77
N GLU A 35 7.21 -19.72 -8.38
CA GLU A 35 7.18 -21.17 -8.58
C GLU A 35 7.29 -21.55 -10.06
N LYS A 36 7.99 -22.66 -10.36
CA LYS A 36 8.17 -23.13 -11.74
C LYS A 36 6.84 -23.25 -12.50
N GLY A 37 5.83 -23.89 -11.88
CA GLY A 37 4.54 -24.06 -12.56
C GLY A 37 3.78 -22.76 -12.82
N VAL A 38 4.06 -21.69 -12.09
CA VAL A 38 3.53 -20.35 -12.34
C VAL A 38 4.30 -19.68 -13.46
N ARG A 39 5.63 -19.75 -13.44
CA ARG A 39 6.52 -19.21 -14.49
C ARG A 39 6.19 -19.80 -15.86
N ASP A 40 6.08 -21.12 -15.94
CA ASP A 40 5.77 -21.84 -17.20
C ASP A 40 4.45 -21.33 -17.78
N ARG A 41 3.39 -21.18 -16.95
CA ARG A 41 2.10 -20.63 -17.38
C ARG A 41 2.18 -19.18 -17.83
N ILE A 42 3.02 -18.37 -17.17
CA ILE A 42 3.23 -16.97 -17.57
C ILE A 42 3.87 -16.91 -18.94
N ILE A 43 4.96 -17.63 -19.16
CA ILE A 43 5.72 -17.64 -20.41
C ILE A 43 4.89 -18.17 -21.57
N ASP A 44 4.04 -19.17 -21.32
CA ASP A 44 3.14 -19.73 -22.33
C ASP A 44 1.95 -18.84 -22.65
N SER A 45 1.62 -17.89 -21.77
CA SER A 45 0.45 -17.04 -21.92
C SER A 45 0.58 -16.08 -23.11
N TYR A 46 -0.54 -15.85 -23.80
CA TYR A 46 -0.64 -14.89 -24.89
C TYR A 46 -0.27 -13.46 -24.43
N TYR A 47 -0.74 -13.05 -23.23
CA TYR A 47 -0.44 -11.74 -22.68
C TYR A 47 1.06 -11.51 -22.49
N TRP A 48 1.78 -12.53 -22.01
CA TRP A 48 3.23 -12.45 -21.88
C TRP A 48 3.92 -12.24 -23.22
N LYS A 49 3.60 -13.09 -24.20
CA LYS A 49 4.25 -13.11 -25.50
C LYS A 49 4.06 -11.80 -26.27
N GLU A 50 2.87 -11.20 -26.19
CA GLU A 50 2.55 -10.01 -26.96
C GLU A 50 2.74 -8.71 -26.20
N GLN A 51 2.47 -8.70 -24.88
CA GLN A 51 2.38 -7.46 -24.13
C GLN A 51 3.55 -7.27 -23.14
N CYS A 52 4.22 -8.34 -22.71
CA CYS A 52 5.22 -8.23 -21.65
C CYS A 52 6.65 -8.46 -22.11
N PHE A 53 6.87 -9.27 -23.14
CA PHE A 53 8.21 -9.73 -23.51
C PHE A 53 9.20 -8.59 -23.79
N GLY A 54 8.80 -7.58 -24.54
CA GLY A 54 9.64 -6.45 -24.96
C GLY A 54 9.68 -5.26 -24.01
N LEU A 55 8.98 -5.33 -22.86
CA LEU A 55 8.90 -4.18 -21.93
C LEU A 55 10.24 -3.86 -21.25
N ASN A 56 10.52 -2.58 -21.10
CA ASN A 56 11.49 -2.01 -20.17
C ASN A 56 10.77 -1.41 -18.95
N ALA A 57 11.50 -0.81 -18.00
CA ALA A 57 10.88 -0.25 -16.79
C ALA A 57 9.87 0.85 -17.13
N ALA A 58 10.19 1.80 -17.99
CA ALA A 58 9.28 2.89 -18.36
C ALA A 58 8.00 2.38 -19.04
N THR A 59 8.13 1.56 -20.08
CA THR A 59 6.96 1.01 -20.79
C THR A 59 6.15 0.00 -19.96
N LEU A 60 6.77 -0.58 -18.92
CA LEU A 60 6.05 -1.40 -17.93
C LEU A 60 5.12 -0.53 -17.08
N CYS A 61 5.54 0.68 -16.69
CA CYS A 61 4.69 1.61 -15.95
C CYS A 61 3.41 1.91 -16.75
N ASP A 62 3.52 2.27 -18.03
CA ASP A 62 2.37 2.52 -18.90
C ASP A 62 1.42 1.33 -18.95
N ARG A 63 1.99 0.13 -19.09
CA ARG A 63 1.20 -1.10 -19.13
C ARG A 63 0.57 -1.45 -17.78
N ALA A 64 1.24 -1.10 -16.67
CA ALA A 64 0.72 -1.31 -15.33
C ALA A 64 -0.38 -0.31 -14.97
N ALA A 65 -0.33 0.91 -15.51
CA ALA A 65 -1.39 1.90 -15.37
C ALA A 65 -2.72 1.43 -15.98
N GLU A 66 -2.67 0.60 -17.02
CA GLU A 66 -3.87 -0.01 -17.66
C GLU A 66 -4.48 -1.16 -16.84
N LEU A 67 -3.85 -1.61 -15.76
CA LEU A 67 -4.36 -2.69 -14.92
C LEU A 67 -5.72 -2.32 -14.31
N LYS A 68 -6.65 -3.27 -14.36
CA LYS A 68 -8.02 -3.11 -13.83
C LYS A 68 -8.31 -4.02 -12.63
N PHE A 69 -7.37 -4.86 -12.23
CA PHE A 69 -7.50 -5.78 -11.12
C PHE A 69 -6.14 -6.39 -10.73
N ILE A 70 -6.02 -6.83 -9.48
CA ILE A 70 -4.92 -7.66 -8.99
C ILE A 70 -5.31 -9.14 -9.09
N GLY A 71 -4.34 -10.02 -8.98
CA GLY A 71 -4.60 -11.47 -8.88
C GLY A 71 -3.44 -12.32 -9.37
N GLY A 72 -3.55 -13.61 -9.11
CA GLY A 72 -2.56 -14.60 -9.53
C GLY A 72 -3.00 -15.34 -10.80
N THR A 73 -3.61 -16.50 -10.61
CA THR A 73 -4.13 -17.34 -11.69
C THR A 73 -5.65 -17.45 -11.62
N SER A 74 -6.30 -17.61 -12.76
CA SER A 74 -7.75 -17.66 -12.89
C SER A 74 -8.23 -18.86 -13.72
N GLY A 75 -9.47 -19.31 -13.43
CA GLY A 75 -10.08 -20.43 -14.11
C GLY A 75 -9.46 -21.79 -13.79
N ILE A 76 -10.05 -22.85 -14.34
CA ILE A 76 -9.61 -24.25 -14.12
C ILE A 76 -8.19 -24.49 -14.65
N MET A 77 -7.87 -23.89 -15.81
CA MET A 77 -6.55 -24.00 -16.44
C MET A 77 -5.47 -23.18 -15.74
N GLY A 78 -5.82 -22.39 -14.73
CA GLY A 78 -4.84 -21.55 -14.00
C GLY A 78 -4.19 -20.48 -14.90
N LYS A 79 -4.97 -19.81 -15.77
CA LYS A 79 -4.48 -18.75 -16.66
C LYS A 79 -3.92 -17.60 -15.80
N PRO A 80 -2.67 -17.15 -16.03
CA PRO A 80 -2.10 -16.04 -15.30
C PRO A 80 -2.83 -14.74 -15.63
N THR A 81 -2.91 -13.87 -14.63
CA THR A 81 -3.47 -12.52 -14.81
C THR A 81 -2.41 -11.57 -15.38
N PRO A 82 -2.80 -10.45 -16.01
CA PRO A 82 -1.88 -9.40 -16.42
C PRO A 82 -1.00 -8.91 -15.26
N PHE A 83 -1.58 -8.73 -14.09
CA PHE A 83 -0.86 -8.34 -12.87
C PHE A 83 0.30 -9.29 -12.55
N LEU A 84 0.07 -10.59 -12.57
CA LEU A 84 1.10 -11.59 -12.29
C LEU A 84 2.19 -11.61 -13.36
N CYS A 85 1.82 -11.41 -14.64
CA CYS A 85 2.78 -11.33 -15.73
C CYS A 85 3.70 -10.11 -15.60
N LEU A 86 3.15 -8.94 -15.25
CA LEU A 86 3.93 -7.72 -15.03
C LEU A 86 4.83 -7.84 -13.79
N ALA A 87 4.34 -8.46 -12.71
CA ALA A 87 5.17 -8.75 -11.53
C ALA A 87 6.36 -9.64 -11.88
N PHE A 88 6.15 -10.66 -12.70
CA PHE A 88 7.24 -11.50 -13.20
C PHE A 88 8.22 -10.72 -14.09
N LYS A 89 7.71 -9.79 -14.90
CA LYS A 89 8.56 -8.90 -15.71
C LYS A 89 9.42 -7.99 -14.84
N LEU A 90 8.88 -7.43 -13.74
CA LEU A 90 9.65 -6.65 -12.78
C LEU A 90 10.81 -7.46 -12.16
N LEU A 91 10.56 -8.73 -11.82
CA LEU A 91 11.61 -9.60 -11.31
C LEU A 91 12.73 -9.86 -12.33
N GLN A 92 12.43 -9.81 -13.63
CA GLN A 92 13.45 -9.91 -14.68
C GLN A 92 14.24 -8.62 -14.88
N LEU A 93 13.55 -7.47 -14.82
CA LEU A 93 14.14 -6.18 -15.08
C LEU A 93 14.99 -5.68 -13.91
N ILE A 94 14.63 -6.04 -12.68
CA ILE A 94 15.25 -5.60 -11.42
C ILE A 94 15.52 -4.10 -11.47
N PRO A 95 14.48 -3.27 -11.60
CA PRO A 95 14.66 -1.84 -11.66
C PRO A 95 15.30 -1.30 -10.37
N PRO A 96 15.96 -0.14 -10.41
CA PRO A 96 16.43 0.55 -9.22
C PRO A 96 15.31 0.80 -8.22
N LYS A 97 15.64 0.91 -6.93
CA LYS A 97 14.65 1.11 -5.86
C LYS A 97 13.86 2.39 -6.05
N GLU A 98 14.51 3.43 -6.52
CA GLU A 98 13.92 4.75 -6.81
C GLU A 98 12.75 4.63 -7.80
N VAL A 99 12.92 3.85 -8.86
CA VAL A 99 11.86 3.61 -9.87
C VAL A 99 10.67 2.85 -9.26
N ILE A 100 10.92 1.92 -8.33
CA ILE A 100 9.84 1.20 -7.65
C ILE A 100 9.10 2.13 -6.67
N LEU A 101 9.80 3.03 -6.00
CA LEU A 101 9.19 4.04 -5.14
C LEU A 101 8.35 5.04 -5.97
N GLU A 102 8.80 5.43 -7.16
CA GLU A 102 7.99 6.20 -8.09
C GLU A 102 6.70 5.46 -8.47
N TYR A 103 6.77 4.16 -8.80
CA TYR A 103 5.56 3.37 -9.09
C TYR A 103 4.61 3.29 -7.89
N LEU A 104 5.17 3.20 -6.68
CA LEU A 104 4.40 3.13 -5.45
C LEU A 104 3.63 4.42 -5.19
N ASN A 105 4.24 5.57 -5.48
CA ASN A 105 3.73 6.90 -5.17
C ASN A 105 3.21 7.66 -6.40
N PHE A 106 3.11 7.00 -7.56
CA PHE A 106 2.72 7.63 -8.82
C PHE A 106 1.33 8.26 -8.72
N SER A 107 1.27 9.58 -8.92
CA SER A 107 0.03 10.37 -8.85
C SER A 107 -0.48 10.88 -10.19
N GLY A 108 0.30 10.74 -11.25
CA GLY A 108 -0.05 11.22 -12.60
C GLY A 108 0.05 12.75 -12.79
N ASP A 109 0.43 13.47 -11.75
CA ASP A 109 0.39 14.94 -11.73
C ASP A 109 1.77 15.62 -11.75
N GLU A 110 2.85 14.85 -11.72
CA GLU A 110 4.20 15.40 -11.70
C GLU A 110 4.77 15.62 -13.10
N GLY A 111 4.19 16.52 -13.85
CA GLY A 111 4.86 16.98 -15.04
C GLY A 111 3.94 17.52 -16.12
N TYR A 112 4.03 18.80 -16.30
CA TYR A 112 3.45 19.69 -17.32
C TYR A 112 2.26 20.55 -16.85
N GLU A 113 2.27 21.07 -15.63
CA GLU A 113 1.66 22.37 -15.45
C GLU A 113 2.75 23.43 -15.67
N SER A 114 2.77 23.98 -16.87
CA SER A 114 3.32 25.32 -17.07
C SER A 114 2.59 26.25 -16.11
N ASP A 115 3.30 27.14 -15.42
CA ASP A 115 2.73 28.11 -14.47
C ASP A 115 1.58 28.96 -15.07
N GLU A 116 1.34 28.87 -16.37
CA GLU A 116 0.26 29.56 -17.11
C GLU A 116 -1.10 28.83 -17.06
N ASP A 117 -1.15 27.52 -16.79
CA ASP A 117 -2.39 26.72 -16.78
C ASP A 117 -2.92 26.43 -15.37
N ARG A 118 -2.34 27.01 -14.31
CA ARG A 118 -2.93 26.91 -12.97
C ARG A 118 -4.31 27.57 -12.97
N PRO A 119 -5.38 26.84 -12.67
CA PRO A 119 -6.67 27.47 -12.36
C PRO A 119 -6.42 28.48 -11.24
N LYS A 120 -6.71 29.77 -11.50
CA LYS A 120 -6.71 30.77 -10.44
C LYS A 120 -7.60 30.24 -9.34
N GLU A 121 -7.03 29.98 -8.17
CA GLU A 121 -7.79 29.53 -7.01
C GLU A 121 -8.90 30.57 -6.78
N GLU A 122 -10.16 30.15 -6.94
CA GLU A 122 -11.29 30.98 -6.50
C GLU A 122 -11.14 31.19 -4.99
N PRO A 123 -11.48 32.38 -4.47
CA PRO A 123 -11.36 32.65 -3.04
C PRO A 123 -12.22 31.66 -2.27
N ARG A 124 -11.57 30.78 -1.51
CA ARG A 124 -12.22 29.80 -0.64
C ARG A 124 -13.06 30.51 0.39
N ASN A 125 -14.25 29.99 0.62
CA ASN A 125 -15.11 30.43 1.71
C ASN A 125 -14.39 30.27 3.05
N ALA A 126 -14.63 31.20 3.99
CA ALA A 126 -13.94 31.27 5.27
C ALA A 126 -14.17 30.06 6.22
N ASP A 127 -14.97 29.08 5.80
CA ASP A 127 -15.35 27.90 6.56
C ASP A 127 -14.58 26.62 6.15
N ASP A 128 -13.66 26.71 5.18
CA ASP A 128 -12.82 25.56 4.81
C ASP A 128 -11.62 25.45 5.77
N GLU A 129 -11.55 24.36 6.52
CA GLU A 129 -10.41 24.05 7.38
C GLU A 129 -9.11 24.01 6.57
N PRO A 130 -8.00 24.55 7.09
CA PRO A 130 -6.73 24.53 6.38
C PRO A 130 -6.25 23.08 6.24
N ALA A 131 -6.08 22.62 5.00
CA ALA A 131 -5.52 21.30 4.72
C ALA A 131 -4.22 21.10 5.51
N ALA A 132 -4.13 19.98 6.23
CA ALA A 132 -2.96 19.60 7.01
C ALA A 132 -1.70 19.61 6.13
N ARG A 133 -0.60 20.15 6.65
CA ARG A 133 0.69 20.25 5.95
C ARG A 133 1.77 19.56 6.78
N ASN A 134 2.67 18.88 6.10
CA ASN A 134 3.87 18.33 6.72
C ASN A 134 4.76 19.46 7.29
N GLY A 135 5.69 19.13 8.18
CA GLY A 135 6.61 20.08 8.79
C GLY A 135 7.52 20.82 7.78
N ASP A 136 7.64 20.35 6.53
CA ASP A 136 8.35 20.96 5.40
C ASP A 136 7.45 21.91 4.58
N GLY A 137 6.16 22.05 4.94
CA GLY A 137 5.19 22.88 4.24
C GLY A 137 4.50 22.18 3.06
N SER A 138 4.85 20.93 2.76
CA SER A 138 4.18 20.15 1.73
C SER A 138 2.78 19.74 2.19
N ARG A 139 1.83 19.69 1.25
CA ARG A 139 0.45 19.32 1.52
C ARG A 139 0.38 17.82 1.84
N ILE A 140 -0.19 17.44 2.96
CA ILE A 140 -0.52 16.04 3.22
C ILE A 140 -1.62 15.67 2.23
N LEU A 141 -1.27 14.87 1.23
CA LEU A 141 -2.23 14.33 0.26
C LEU A 141 -2.96 13.18 0.94
N ASP A 142 -4.26 13.34 1.16
CA ASP A 142 -5.12 12.24 1.60
C ASP A 142 -5.11 11.15 0.51
N PRO A 143 -4.57 9.95 0.79
CA PRO A 143 -4.53 8.86 -0.18
C PRO A 143 -5.93 8.37 -0.59
N ASN A 144 -6.98 8.75 0.17
CA ASN A 144 -8.36 8.40 -0.09
C ASN A 144 -9.13 9.52 -0.81
N ALA A 145 -8.55 10.71 -0.97
CA ALA A 145 -9.18 11.80 -1.69
C ALA A 145 -9.61 11.34 -3.10
N GLU A 146 -10.82 11.66 -3.48
CA GLU A 146 -11.29 11.47 -4.85
C GLU A 146 -10.48 12.38 -5.77
N GLY A 147 -9.67 11.80 -6.64
CA GLY A 147 -8.84 12.54 -7.56
C GLY A 147 -7.74 11.69 -8.17
N LYS A 148 -6.71 12.33 -8.70
CA LYS A 148 -5.63 11.75 -9.53
C LYS A 148 -4.88 10.57 -8.88
N LEU A 149 -4.75 10.51 -7.55
CA LEU A 149 -4.20 9.35 -6.83
C LEU A 149 -5.03 8.07 -6.99
N GLY A 150 -6.34 8.18 -7.29
CA GLY A 150 -7.24 7.04 -7.42
C GLY A 150 -6.99 6.18 -8.66
N GLU A 151 -6.43 6.73 -9.74
CA GLU A 151 -6.30 6.06 -11.03
C GLU A 151 -5.24 4.95 -11.00
N PHE A 152 -4.13 5.14 -10.29
CA PHE A 152 -2.96 4.25 -10.34
C PHE A 152 -2.84 3.29 -9.15
N LYS A 153 -3.93 3.02 -8.46
CA LYS A 153 -3.96 2.08 -7.32
C LYS A 153 -3.44 0.67 -7.65
N TYR A 154 -3.61 0.20 -8.86
CA TYR A 154 -3.11 -1.11 -9.28
C TYR A 154 -1.61 -1.11 -9.58
N LEU A 155 -1.05 0.01 -10.03
CA LEU A 155 0.39 0.21 -10.15
C LEU A 155 1.03 0.19 -8.76
N ARG A 156 0.44 0.88 -7.77
CA ARG A 156 0.84 0.83 -6.36
C ARG A 156 0.84 -0.60 -5.82
N CYS A 157 -0.23 -1.35 -6.04
CA CYS A 157 -0.29 -2.76 -5.64
C CYS A 157 0.79 -3.61 -6.31
N LEU A 158 1.13 -3.34 -7.56
CA LEU A 158 2.18 -4.05 -8.29
C LEU A 158 3.56 -3.76 -7.70
N ALA A 159 3.85 -2.49 -7.41
CA ALA A 159 5.08 -2.08 -6.75
C ALA A 159 5.20 -2.70 -5.35
N ALA A 160 4.15 -2.64 -4.53
CA ALA A 160 4.11 -3.26 -3.21
C ALA A 160 4.36 -4.78 -3.26
N PHE A 161 3.77 -5.47 -4.23
CA PHE A 161 3.99 -6.90 -4.42
C PHE A 161 5.45 -7.21 -4.80
N TYR A 162 6.06 -6.40 -5.67
CA TYR A 162 7.46 -6.51 -6.03
C TYR A 162 8.39 -6.26 -4.82
N ILE A 163 8.15 -5.20 -4.04
CA ILE A 163 8.87 -4.88 -2.81
C ILE A 163 8.87 -6.08 -1.87
N ARG A 164 7.69 -6.66 -1.64
CA ARG A 164 7.56 -7.85 -0.77
C ARG A 164 8.36 -9.07 -1.26
N LEU A 165 8.51 -9.21 -2.57
CA LEU A 165 9.27 -10.32 -3.16
C LEU A 165 10.78 -10.07 -3.15
N ALA A 166 11.22 -8.81 -3.36
CA ALA A 166 12.59 -8.51 -3.73
C ALA A 166 13.42 -7.83 -2.62
N TRP A 167 12.80 -7.05 -1.73
CA TRP A 167 13.52 -6.20 -0.78
C TRP A 167 13.81 -6.91 0.56
N GLU A 168 14.64 -6.27 1.37
CA GLU A 168 15.00 -6.77 2.70
C GLU A 168 13.89 -6.52 3.72
N PRO A 169 13.82 -7.29 4.83
CA PRO A 169 12.72 -7.24 5.80
C PRO A 169 12.42 -5.86 6.35
N VAL A 170 13.45 -5.14 6.78
CA VAL A 170 13.31 -3.79 7.34
C VAL A 170 12.71 -2.84 6.32
N GLU A 171 13.25 -2.85 5.10
CA GLU A 171 12.76 -2.01 4.01
C GLU A 171 11.31 -2.35 3.61
N ILE A 172 10.92 -3.63 3.69
CA ILE A 172 9.54 -4.04 3.42
C ILE A 172 8.60 -3.41 4.43
N TYR A 173 8.90 -3.50 5.73
CA TYR A 173 8.05 -2.91 6.76
C TYR A 173 7.99 -1.39 6.65
N THR A 174 9.14 -0.71 6.60
CA THR A 174 9.19 0.75 6.53
C THR A 174 8.49 1.34 5.31
N THR A 175 8.47 0.60 4.18
CA THR A 175 7.86 1.08 2.94
C THR A 175 6.38 0.70 2.83
N LEU A 176 5.97 -0.48 3.33
CA LEU A 176 4.61 -0.96 3.15
C LEU A 176 3.67 -0.58 4.29
N GLU A 177 4.14 -0.46 5.53
CA GLU A 177 3.29 -0.10 6.68
C GLU A 177 2.55 1.24 6.51
N PRO A 178 3.15 2.32 5.98
CA PRO A 178 2.43 3.56 5.73
C PRO A 178 1.24 3.42 4.77
N LEU A 179 1.25 2.40 3.90
CA LEU A 179 0.17 2.15 2.95
C LEU A 179 -1.05 1.44 3.57
N LEU A 180 -0.98 1.05 4.84
CA LEU A 180 -2.14 0.52 5.58
C LEU A 180 -3.23 1.56 5.82
N THR A 181 -2.96 2.83 5.55
CA THR A 181 -3.95 3.92 5.56
C THR A 181 -4.65 4.12 4.20
N ASP A 182 -4.30 3.35 3.17
CA ASP A 182 -4.89 3.46 1.83
C ASP A 182 -6.13 2.57 1.71
N PHE A 183 -7.32 3.10 1.98
CA PHE A 183 -8.58 2.36 1.97
C PHE A 183 -9.26 2.28 0.59
N ARG A 184 -8.55 2.59 -0.50
CA ARG A 184 -9.12 2.53 -1.85
C ARG A 184 -9.54 1.13 -2.24
N LYS A 185 -10.73 1.04 -2.84
CA LYS A 185 -11.32 -0.22 -3.31
C LYS A 185 -10.56 -0.76 -4.53
N ILE A 186 -10.20 -2.04 -4.51
CA ILE A 186 -9.57 -2.75 -5.63
C ILE A 186 -10.30 -4.05 -5.96
N LYS A 187 -10.21 -4.49 -7.21
CA LYS A 187 -10.73 -5.77 -7.67
C LYS A 187 -9.64 -6.82 -7.62
N ARG A 188 -9.92 -7.96 -7.00
CA ARG A 188 -9.04 -9.13 -6.97
C ARG A 188 -9.62 -10.25 -7.82
N ARG A 189 -8.86 -10.73 -8.80
CA ARG A 189 -9.23 -11.90 -9.59
C ARG A 189 -8.92 -13.16 -8.81
N THR A 190 -9.93 -13.98 -8.60
CA THR A 190 -9.84 -15.32 -8.00
C THR A 190 -10.03 -16.39 -9.06
N LYS A 191 -9.95 -17.68 -8.68
CA LYS A 191 -10.18 -18.79 -9.61
C LYS A 191 -11.57 -18.72 -10.25
N ASN A 192 -12.59 -18.36 -9.48
CA ASN A 192 -14.00 -18.46 -9.89
C ASN A 192 -14.63 -17.13 -10.31
N GLY A 193 -13.96 -15.98 -10.06
CA GLY A 193 -14.56 -14.69 -10.33
C GLY A 193 -13.73 -13.51 -9.87
N PHE A 194 -14.41 -12.43 -9.51
CA PHE A 194 -13.81 -11.24 -8.91
C PHE A 194 -14.32 -11.09 -7.48
N GLN A 195 -13.43 -10.61 -6.62
CA GLN A 195 -13.71 -10.23 -5.25
C GLN A 195 -13.35 -8.77 -5.09
N LEU A 196 -14.18 -8.01 -4.38
CA LEU A 196 -13.83 -6.67 -3.92
C LEU A 196 -12.93 -6.79 -2.70
N THR A 197 -11.86 -6.02 -2.68
CA THR A 197 -10.96 -5.86 -1.53
C THR A 197 -10.44 -4.42 -1.51
N TYR A 198 -9.56 -4.10 -0.58
CA TYR A 198 -9.01 -2.76 -0.39
C TYR A 198 -7.48 -2.83 -0.48
N VAL A 199 -6.83 -1.68 -0.69
CA VAL A 199 -5.36 -1.62 -0.77
C VAL A 199 -4.74 -1.98 0.58
N ASP A 200 -5.23 -1.41 1.70
CA ASP A 200 -4.80 -1.74 3.06
C ASP A 200 -4.85 -3.24 3.34
N GLN A 201 -5.98 -3.89 3.00
CA GLN A 201 -6.14 -5.33 3.15
C GLN A 201 -5.14 -6.13 2.28
N PHE A 202 -4.82 -5.63 1.09
CA PHE A 202 -3.83 -6.26 0.24
C PHE A 202 -2.42 -6.12 0.81
N ILE A 203 -2.09 -4.95 1.37
CA ILE A 203 -0.82 -4.71 2.05
C ILE A 203 -0.68 -5.58 3.31
N ASP A 204 -1.73 -5.65 4.14
CA ASP A 204 -1.77 -6.54 5.30
C ASP A 204 -1.56 -8.00 4.88
N ASP A 205 -2.26 -8.44 3.84
CA ASP A 205 -2.07 -9.76 3.23
C ASP A 205 -0.60 -10.01 2.82
N LEU A 206 0.09 -9.00 2.27
CA LEU A 206 1.51 -9.11 1.89
C LEU A 206 2.43 -9.28 3.10
N LEU A 207 2.13 -8.64 4.21
CA LEU A 207 2.95 -8.69 5.42
C LEU A 207 2.69 -9.97 6.25
N THR A 208 1.48 -10.51 6.21
CA THR A 208 1.04 -11.59 7.10
C THR A 208 0.92 -12.97 6.43
N LYS A 209 0.58 -13.04 5.14
CA LYS A 209 0.32 -14.31 4.46
C LYS A 209 1.56 -14.90 3.81
N ASP A 210 1.64 -16.23 3.81
CA ASP A 210 2.73 -16.99 3.17
C ASP A 210 2.52 -17.14 1.65
N ARG A 211 1.32 -16.86 1.15
CA ARG A 211 0.99 -17.03 -0.26
C ARG A 211 -0.01 -16.00 -0.74
N ILE A 212 0.36 -15.25 -1.79
CA ILE A 212 -0.50 -14.26 -2.44
C ILE A 212 -0.34 -14.32 -3.94
N CYS A 213 -1.40 -14.02 -4.69
CA CYS A 213 -1.41 -13.96 -6.16
C CYS A 213 -0.77 -15.19 -6.82
N ALA A 214 -1.07 -16.39 -6.30
CA ALA A 214 -0.52 -17.67 -6.75
C ALA A 214 1.02 -17.83 -6.58
N THR A 215 1.66 -16.94 -5.84
CA THR A 215 3.10 -16.96 -5.55
C THR A 215 3.32 -17.22 -4.06
N SER A 216 4.20 -18.15 -3.72
CA SER A 216 4.64 -18.36 -2.34
C SER A 216 5.62 -17.24 -1.97
N LEU A 217 5.37 -16.62 -0.84
CA LEU A 217 6.24 -15.60 -0.28
C LEU A 217 7.26 -16.24 0.65
N TRP A 218 8.47 -15.74 0.64
CA TRP A 218 9.44 -16.17 1.64
C TRP A 218 9.01 -15.70 3.04
N LYS A 219 9.42 -16.45 4.05
CA LYS A 219 9.02 -16.17 5.43
C LYS A 219 9.66 -14.86 5.90
N LEU A 220 8.83 -13.85 6.11
CA LEU A 220 9.25 -12.58 6.67
C LEU A 220 9.47 -12.75 8.18
N PRO A 221 10.57 -12.25 8.78
CA PRO A 221 10.70 -12.14 10.21
C PRO A 221 9.53 -11.35 10.80
N SER A 222 9.08 -11.72 11.99
CA SER A 222 8.01 -10.94 12.65
C SER A 222 8.52 -9.54 12.98
N ARG A 223 7.63 -8.56 12.95
CA ARG A 223 7.97 -7.17 13.29
C ARG A 223 8.58 -7.07 14.69
N ALA A 224 7.98 -7.77 15.67
CA ALA A 224 8.49 -7.81 17.03
C ALA A 224 9.97 -8.28 17.11
N ASN A 225 10.35 -9.29 16.32
CA ASN A 225 11.74 -9.72 16.31
C ASN A 225 12.70 -8.65 15.75
N LEU A 226 12.24 -7.81 14.82
CA LEU A 226 13.04 -6.72 14.27
C LEU A 226 13.11 -5.52 15.23
N GLU A 227 12.06 -5.28 16.00
CA GLU A 227 12.03 -4.32 17.10
C GLU A 227 12.98 -4.75 18.22
N ASP A 228 12.93 -6.02 18.66
CA ASP A 228 13.82 -6.58 19.68
C ASP A 228 15.31 -6.50 19.27
N LEU A 229 15.60 -6.45 17.98
CA LEU A 229 16.95 -6.30 17.42
C LEU A 229 17.33 -4.84 17.15
N ASP A 230 16.53 -3.87 17.56
CA ASP A 230 16.71 -2.42 17.29
C ASP A 230 16.84 -2.10 15.79
N MET A 231 16.24 -2.92 14.91
CA MET A 231 16.25 -2.71 13.46
C MET A 231 15.03 -1.93 12.95
N LEU A 232 13.94 -1.91 13.72
CA LEU A 232 12.71 -1.16 13.45
C LEU A 232 12.26 -0.45 14.72
N GLU A 233 11.77 0.77 14.56
CA GLU A 233 11.10 1.49 15.63
C GLU A 233 9.74 0.85 15.95
N PRO A 234 9.25 0.97 17.22
CA PRO A 234 7.91 0.52 17.57
C PRO A 234 6.86 1.16 16.64
N ARG A 235 5.86 0.36 16.25
CA ARG A 235 4.81 0.86 15.38
C ARG A 235 3.86 1.78 16.13
N GLU A 236 3.74 3.00 15.68
CA GLU A 236 2.68 3.92 16.11
C GLU A 236 1.41 3.64 15.29
N SER A 237 0.28 3.53 15.98
CA SER A 237 -1.01 3.37 15.31
C SER A 237 -1.50 4.73 14.82
N PRO A 238 -1.90 4.90 13.56
CA PRO A 238 -2.54 6.14 13.10
C PRO A 238 -3.84 6.47 13.85
N LEU A 239 -4.46 5.47 14.47
CA LEU A 239 -5.69 5.61 15.25
C LEU A 239 -5.44 5.84 16.75
N GLN A 240 -4.18 5.88 17.19
CA GLN A 240 -3.86 6.03 18.61
C GLN A 240 -4.31 7.38 19.15
N GLU A 241 -4.11 8.45 18.38
CA GLU A 241 -4.59 9.78 18.75
C GLU A 241 -6.11 9.88 18.86
N GLU A 242 -6.86 9.13 18.06
CA GLU A 242 -8.32 9.07 18.14
C GLU A 242 -8.78 8.27 19.35
N ALA A 243 -8.08 7.15 19.66
CA ALA A 243 -8.37 6.36 20.84
C ALA A 243 -8.08 7.13 22.12
N ASP A 244 -6.93 7.82 22.20
CA ASP A 244 -6.55 8.63 23.34
C ASP A 244 -7.55 9.80 23.55
N ARG A 245 -8.06 10.43 22.48
CA ARG A 245 -9.11 11.49 22.59
C ARG A 245 -10.44 10.95 23.08
N SER A 246 -10.83 9.73 22.69
CA SER A 246 -12.10 9.12 23.13
C SER A 246 -12.05 8.80 24.63
N ASP A 247 -10.91 8.38 25.14
CA ASP A 247 -10.75 8.08 26.58
C ASP A 247 -10.79 9.36 27.44
N ASP A 248 -10.28 10.49 26.90
CA ASP A 248 -10.35 11.79 27.59
C ASP A 248 -11.79 12.37 27.62
N ASP A 249 -12.57 12.18 26.55
CA ASP A 249 -13.94 12.66 26.45
C ASP A 249 -14.89 11.87 27.35
N ASP A 250 -14.67 10.56 27.52
CA ASP A 250 -15.43 9.73 28.49
C ASP A 250 -15.15 10.16 29.94
N GLY A 251 -13.93 10.60 30.25
CA GLY A 251 -13.54 11.12 31.56
C GLY A 251 -14.25 12.44 31.91
N ASP A 252 -14.42 13.32 30.93
CA ASP A 252 -15.12 14.59 31.10
C ASP A 252 -16.65 14.40 31.31
N ILE A 253 -17.24 13.41 30.64
CA ILE A 253 -18.66 13.06 30.84
C ILE A 253 -18.90 12.51 32.25
N GLU A 254 -18.02 11.64 32.74
CA GLU A 254 -18.14 11.07 34.10
C GLU A 254 -18.00 12.15 35.18
N LEU A 255 -17.16 13.16 34.96
CA LEU A 255 -17.02 14.30 35.85
C LEU A 255 -18.27 15.18 35.87
N LEU A 256 -18.87 15.45 34.71
CA LEU A 256 -20.11 16.23 34.59
C LEU A 256 -21.31 15.52 35.26
N GLU A 257 -21.46 14.22 35.06
CA GLU A 257 -22.51 13.42 35.71
C GLU A 257 -22.35 13.40 37.25
N ARG A 258 -21.11 13.43 37.72
CA ARG A 258 -20.82 13.47 39.17
C ARG A 258 -21.14 14.84 39.75
N GLU A 259 -20.85 15.93 39.06
CA GLU A 259 -21.20 17.29 39.48
C GLU A 259 -22.72 17.51 39.48
N GLU A 260 -23.44 16.95 38.50
CA GLU A 260 -24.92 16.99 38.48
C GLU A 260 -25.52 16.23 39.66
N MET A 261 -25.00 15.04 39.98
CA MET A 261 -25.47 14.26 41.15
C MET A 261 -25.15 14.92 42.49
N GLU A 262 -24.08 15.70 42.61
CA GLU A 262 -23.78 16.47 43.81
C GLU A 262 -24.69 17.69 43.95
N MET A 263 -25.01 18.37 42.85
CA MET A 263 -25.95 19.50 42.87
C MET A 263 -27.38 19.09 43.23
N ASP A 264 -27.85 17.94 42.79
CA ASP A 264 -29.18 17.41 43.14
C ASP A 264 -29.25 16.99 44.61
N ARG A 265 -28.15 16.56 45.21
CA ARG A 265 -28.09 16.22 46.64
C ARG A 265 -28.21 17.45 47.54
N ASP A 266 -27.58 18.56 47.16
CA ASP A 266 -27.61 19.80 47.93
C ASP A 266 -28.96 20.53 47.79
N SER A 267 -29.70 20.32 46.67
CA SER A 267 -31.04 20.86 46.49
C SER A 267 -32.11 20.16 47.36
N ASP A 268 -31.94 18.85 47.67
CA ASP A 268 -32.90 18.10 48.52
C ASP A 268 -32.66 18.29 50.01
N ALA A 269 -31.46 18.71 50.38
CA ALA A 269 -31.11 19.00 51.80
C ALA A 269 -31.68 20.34 52.32
N GLY A 270 -32.12 21.26 51.40
CA GLY A 270 -32.65 22.58 51.75
C GLY A 270 -34.17 22.65 52.00
N ALA A 271 -34.94 21.59 51.74
CA ALA A 271 -36.41 21.62 51.78
C ALA A 271 -37.04 21.12 53.12
N GLY A 272 -36.22 20.83 54.13
CA GLY A 272 -36.66 20.12 55.38
C GLY A 272 -36.72 20.94 56.66
N SER A 273 -36.91 22.27 56.68
CA SER A 273 -37.06 22.99 57.92
C SER A 273 -37.96 24.24 57.87
N SER A 274 -39.27 24.01 57.77
CA SER A 274 -40.25 24.98 58.21
C SER A 274 -41.63 24.37 58.35
N GLU A 275 -41.85 23.61 59.47
CA GLU A 275 -43.20 23.43 60.09
C GLU A 275 -43.05 22.91 61.49
N GLN A 276 -43.03 23.86 62.45
CA GLN A 276 -43.64 23.67 63.76
C GLN A 276 -43.62 25.00 64.57
N GLY A 277 -44.78 25.52 64.82
CA GLY A 277 -44.97 26.62 65.79
C GLY A 277 -46.28 27.36 65.64
N ASP A 278 -47.30 26.79 66.32
CA ASP A 278 -48.56 27.32 66.91
C ASP A 278 -49.87 26.93 66.22
#